data_8f0f4749dcc0eae00504269818898ece
#
_entry.id   8f0f4749dcc0eae00504269818898ece
#
_cell.length_a   1.000
_cell.length_b   1.000
_cell.length_c   1.000
_cell.angle_alpha   90.00
_cell.angle_beta   90.00
_cell.angle_gamma   90.00
#
_symmetry.space_group_name_H-M   'P 1'
#
loop_
_entity.id
_entity.type
_entity.pdbx_description
1 polymer ?
#
loop_
_entity_poly.entity_id
_entity_poly.type
_entity_poly.pdbx_seq_one_letter_code
_entity_poly.pdbx_strand_id
1 'polypeptide(L)'
;MKLYILIHEQDTDSAWGSSAKPFIDRAAAQDMMRQDYEDTVKRWGFDETRQTEEYKAYCHDGEARVRDDTDIEIWRIDEHDLQVEMAVEVSQGLVQAIYANTDIYPEVYDLDSSDFTEDSEVAEVDIKAAELEKLKQQPGWRAVY
;
A
#
# COMPACT_ATOMS: atom_id res chain seq x y z
N MET A 1 6.72 -2.99 -5.90
CA MET A 1 6.00 -2.44 -4.72
C MET A 1 4.95 -3.45 -4.32
N LYS A 2 4.72 -3.67 -3.02
CA LYS A 2 3.67 -4.59 -2.57
C LYS A 2 2.43 -3.82 -2.16
N LEU A 3 1.28 -4.34 -2.55
CA LEU A 3 -0.05 -3.90 -2.12
C LEU A 3 -0.66 -5.01 -1.28
N TYR A 4 -1.19 -4.66 -0.13
CA TYR A 4 -1.90 -5.57 0.77
C TYR A 4 -3.37 -5.19 0.75
N ILE A 5 -4.25 -6.14 0.47
CA ILE A 5 -5.69 -5.91 0.44
C ILE A 5 -6.30 -6.67 1.60
N LEU A 6 -6.80 -5.96 2.61
CA LEU A 6 -7.61 -6.53 3.66
C LEU A 6 -9.01 -6.74 3.12
N ILE A 7 -9.42 -7.99 3.01
CA ILE A 7 -10.76 -8.41 2.61
C ILE A 7 -11.51 -8.85 3.87
N HIS A 8 -12.70 -8.31 4.05
CA HIS A 8 -13.64 -8.73 5.09
C HIS A 8 -14.89 -9.28 4.43
N GLU A 9 -15.27 -10.49 4.78
CA GLU A 9 -16.48 -11.18 4.32
C GLU A 9 -17.37 -11.46 5.53
N GLN A 10 -18.65 -11.15 5.40
CA GLN A 10 -19.65 -11.34 6.44
C GLN A 10 -20.83 -12.11 5.87
N ASP A 11 -21.22 -13.19 6.55
CA ASP A 11 -22.42 -13.96 6.27
C ASP A 11 -23.09 -14.29 7.62
N THR A 12 -24.10 -13.53 7.98
CA THR A 12 -24.82 -13.63 9.25
C THR A 12 -26.32 -13.50 8.99
N ASP A 13 -27.14 -13.93 9.93
CA ASP A 13 -28.61 -13.81 9.85
C ASP A 13 -29.09 -12.37 9.60
N SER A 14 -28.30 -11.38 10.02
CA SER A 14 -28.67 -9.96 9.93
C SER A 14 -28.01 -9.19 8.78
N ALA A 15 -26.92 -9.70 8.21
CA ALA A 15 -26.17 -9.03 7.16
C ALA A 15 -25.29 -10.00 6.38
N TRP A 16 -25.16 -9.75 5.08
CA TRP A 16 -24.15 -10.41 4.25
C TRP A 16 -23.44 -9.37 3.38
N GLY A 17 -22.20 -9.64 3.06
CA GLY A 17 -21.44 -8.76 2.17
C GLY A 17 -19.95 -8.95 2.27
N SER A 18 -19.24 -8.21 1.45
CA SER A 18 -17.79 -8.15 1.50
C SER A 18 -17.30 -6.71 1.33
N SER A 19 -16.15 -6.42 1.90
CA SER A 19 -15.43 -5.17 1.70
C SER A 19 -13.96 -5.43 1.49
N ALA A 20 -13.27 -4.53 0.80
CA ALA A 20 -11.84 -4.60 0.56
C ALA A 20 -11.21 -3.23 0.83
N LYS A 21 -10.12 -3.21 1.58
CA LYS A 21 -9.33 -2.01 1.90
C LYS A 21 -7.88 -2.20 1.48
N PRO A 22 -7.32 -1.34 0.62
CA PRO A 22 -5.93 -1.43 0.21
C PRO A 22 -4.99 -0.78 1.22
N PHE A 23 -3.78 -1.36 1.38
CA PHE A 23 -2.70 -0.87 2.21
C PHE A 23 -1.36 -1.03 1.47
N ILE A 24 -0.44 -0.11 1.66
CA ILE A 24 0.94 -0.21 1.19
C ILE A 24 1.87 -0.80 2.25
N ASP A 25 1.40 -0.90 3.49
CA ASP A 25 2.11 -1.47 4.63
C ASP A 25 1.32 -2.66 5.19
N ARG A 26 1.99 -3.82 5.29
CA ARG A 26 1.41 -5.05 5.82
C ARG A 26 1.03 -4.92 7.29
N ALA A 27 1.86 -4.24 8.09
CA ALA A 27 1.57 -4.07 9.50
C ALA A 27 0.29 -3.26 9.73
N ALA A 28 0.07 -2.19 8.95
CA ALA A 28 -1.16 -1.41 8.99
C ALA A 28 -2.40 -2.24 8.61
N ALA A 29 -2.28 -3.14 7.62
CA ALA A 29 -3.36 -4.06 7.26
C ALA A 29 -3.66 -5.07 8.39
N GLN A 30 -2.61 -5.60 9.03
CA GLN A 30 -2.73 -6.54 10.16
C GLN A 30 -3.33 -5.87 11.41
N ASP A 31 -2.94 -4.63 11.71
CA ASP A 31 -3.49 -3.88 12.85
C ASP A 31 -4.98 -3.58 12.65
N MET A 32 -5.38 -3.17 11.43
CA MET A 32 -6.79 -2.98 11.09
C MET A 32 -7.57 -4.29 11.21
N MET A 33 -7.05 -5.40 10.66
CA MET A 33 -7.69 -6.72 10.77
C MET A 33 -7.89 -7.13 12.23
N ARG A 34 -6.86 -6.96 13.06
CA ARG A 34 -6.92 -7.30 14.48
C ARG A 34 -7.97 -6.47 15.22
N GLN A 35 -8.01 -5.18 14.94
CA GLN A 35 -8.99 -4.27 15.54
C GLN A 35 -10.43 -4.67 15.15
N ASP A 36 -10.69 -4.88 13.87
CA ASP A 36 -12.01 -5.31 13.37
C ASP A 36 -12.43 -6.66 13.99
N TYR A 37 -11.49 -7.62 14.11
CA TYR A 37 -11.71 -8.90 14.78
C TYR A 37 -12.08 -8.73 16.26
N GLU A 38 -11.29 -7.98 17.02
CA GLU A 38 -11.53 -7.74 18.46
C GLU A 38 -12.88 -7.07 18.70
N ASP A 39 -13.26 -6.11 17.86
CA ASP A 39 -14.54 -5.42 17.92
C ASP A 39 -15.71 -6.40 17.62
N THR A 40 -15.51 -7.33 16.69
CA THR A 40 -16.52 -8.36 16.38
C THR A 40 -16.66 -9.38 17.51
N VAL A 41 -15.56 -9.91 18.03
CA VAL A 41 -15.56 -10.83 19.21
C VAL A 41 -16.31 -10.20 20.38
N LYS A 42 -16.05 -8.93 20.65
CA LYS A 42 -16.73 -8.16 21.70
C LYS A 42 -18.22 -7.92 21.39
N ARG A 43 -18.55 -7.55 20.16
CA ARG A 43 -19.94 -7.30 19.71
C ARG A 43 -20.80 -8.54 19.80
N TRP A 44 -20.25 -9.72 19.45
CA TRP A 44 -20.94 -10.99 19.55
C TRP A 44 -20.96 -11.56 20.97
N GLY A 45 -20.17 -11.02 21.90
CA GLY A 45 -20.01 -11.56 23.24
C GLY A 45 -19.38 -12.96 23.22
N PHE A 46 -18.45 -13.19 22.25
CA PHE A 46 -17.86 -14.48 21.98
C PHE A 46 -16.99 -14.94 23.16
N ASP A 47 -17.20 -16.19 23.61
CA ASP A 47 -16.38 -16.83 24.65
C ASP A 47 -15.21 -17.59 24.01
N GLU A 48 -14.03 -16.98 23.96
CA GLU A 48 -12.82 -17.56 23.37
C GLU A 48 -12.33 -18.82 24.09
N THR A 49 -12.83 -19.11 25.29
CA THR A 49 -12.49 -20.34 26.01
C THR A 49 -13.27 -21.57 25.50
N ARG A 50 -14.37 -21.30 24.77
CA ARG A 50 -15.24 -22.36 24.21
C ARG A 50 -14.99 -22.43 22.69
N GLN A 51 -14.14 -23.38 22.28
CA GLN A 51 -13.82 -23.60 20.87
C GLN A 51 -14.37 -24.92 20.39
N THR A 52 -15.14 -24.92 19.30
CA THR A 52 -15.63 -26.11 18.57
C THR A 52 -15.49 -25.84 17.06
N GLU A 53 -15.88 -26.79 16.21
CA GLU A 53 -15.90 -26.56 14.75
C GLU A 53 -16.94 -25.51 14.33
N GLU A 54 -18.07 -25.45 15.04
CA GLU A 54 -19.19 -24.54 14.75
C GLU A 54 -19.11 -23.24 15.56
N TYR A 55 -18.30 -23.19 16.63
CA TYR A 55 -18.12 -22.05 17.49
C TYR A 55 -16.63 -21.80 17.70
N LYS A 56 -16.04 -20.88 16.92
CA LYS A 56 -14.61 -20.59 17.00
C LYS A 56 -14.26 -19.18 16.59
N ALA A 57 -13.23 -18.66 17.23
CA ALA A 57 -12.62 -17.40 16.86
C ALA A 57 -11.10 -17.51 16.88
N TYR A 58 -10.42 -16.91 15.92
CA TYR A 58 -8.97 -16.81 15.88
C TYR A 58 -8.53 -15.61 15.04
N CYS A 59 -7.35 -15.09 15.35
CA CYS A 59 -6.68 -14.06 14.57
C CYS A 59 -5.19 -14.40 14.49
N HIS A 60 -4.70 -14.61 13.27
CA HIS A 60 -3.31 -14.93 12.94
C HIS A 60 -2.77 -13.93 11.91
N ASP A 61 -1.51 -14.11 11.50
CA ASP A 61 -0.79 -13.26 10.57
C ASP A 61 -1.39 -13.15 9.16
N GLY A 62 -2.52 -12.60 8.95
CA GLY A 62 -3.13 -12.39 7.64
C GLY A 62 -4.48 -13.04 7.47
N GLU A 63 -4.97 -13.73 8.49
CA GLU A 63 -6.32 -14.29 8.53
C GLU A 63 -6.92 -14.15 9.92
N ALA A 64 -8.20 -13.77 9.99
CA ALA A 64 -8.99 -13.82 11.20
C ALA A 64 -10.40 -14.35 10.89
N ARG A 65 -11.02 -15.01 11.86
CA ARG A 65 -12.36 -15.57 11.72
C ARG A 65 -13.08 -15.53 13.06
N VAL A 66 -14.37 -15.21 12.99
CA VAL A 66 -15.35 -15.45 14.07
C VAL A 66 -16.48 -16.26 13.47
N ARG A 67 -16.85 -17.36 14.13
CA ARG A 67 -17.97 -18.21 13.74
C ARG A 67 -18.80 -18.59 14.96
N ASP A 68 -20.11 -18.41 14.86
CA ASP A 68 -21.12 -18.91 15.78
C ASP A 68 -22.22 -19.61 14.98
N ASP A 69 -22.18 -20.93 14.91
CA ASP A 69 -23.02 -21.79 14.10
C ASP A 69 -23.00 -21.39 12.61
N THR A 70 -24.07 -20.77 12.10
CA THR A 70 -24.21 -20.33 10.71
C THR A 70 -23.64 -18.93 10.49
N ASP A 71 -23.53 -18.13 11.53
CA ASP A 71 -22.97 -16.78 11.46
C ASP A 71 -21.45 -16.81 11.36
N ILE A 72 -20.92 -16.14 10.32
CA ILE A 72 -19.49 -16.15 10.03
C ILE A 72 -19.03 -14.75 9.62
N GLU A 73 -17.93 -14.31 10.21
CA GLU A 73 -17.12 -13.19 9.70
C GLU A 73 -15.68 -13.65 9.47
N ILE A 74 -15.14 -13.31 8.32
CA ILE A 74 -13.79 -13.70 7.89
C ILE A 74 -13.03 -12.46 7.42
N TRP A 75 -11.78 -12.34 7.84
CA TRP A 75 -10.83 -11.38 7.32
C TRP A 75 -9.64 -12.11 6.74
N ARG A 76 -9.13 -11.63 5.61
CA ARG A 76 -7.86 -12.10 5.04
C ARG A 76 -7.09 -10.94 4.41
N ILE A 77 -5.79 -11.06 4.42
CA ILE A 77 -4.90 -10.11 3.76
C ILE A 77 -4.30 -10.78 2.53
N ASP A 78 -4.71 -10.31 1.37
CA ASP A 78 -4.13 -10.74 0.09
C ASP A 78 -2.96 -9.82 -0.26
N GLU A 79 -1.84 -10.42 -0.67
CA GLU A 79 -0.63 -9.72 -1.08
C GLU A 79 -0.51 -9.73 -2.60
N HIS A 80 -0.32 -8.54 -3.20
CA HIS A 80 -0.15 -8.35 -4.63
C HIS A 80 1.14 -7.60 -4.93
N ASP A 81 1.90 -8.09 -5.91
CA ASP A 81 3.03 -7.34 -6.45
C ASP A 81 2.52 -6.34 -7.51
N LEU A 82 2.69 -5.06 -7.21
CA LEU A 82 2.46 -4.00 -8.18
C LEU A 82 3.74 -3.80 -9.00
N GLN A 83 3.73 -4.27 -10.25
CA GLN A 83 4.78 -3.99 -11.21
C GLN A 83 4.46 -2.68 -11.92
N VAL A 84 5.18 -1.63 -11.55
CA VAL A 84 5.18 -0.37 -12.29
C VAL A 84 6.33 -0.43 -13.29
N GLU A 85 6.01 -0.45 -14.58
CA GLU A 85 6.99 -0.40 -15.66
C GLU A 85 7.00 1.00 -16.24
N MET A 86 8.17 1.55 -16.43
CA MET A 86 8.38 2.88 -17.00
C MET A 86 9.51 2.84 -18.01
N ALA A 87 9.30 3.48 -19.15
CA ALA A 87 10.31 3.73 -20.16
C ALA A 87 10.45 5.23 -20.38
N VAL A 88 11.68 5.72 -20.41
CA VAL A 88 12.00 7.12 -20.67
C VAL A 88 12.69 7.23 -22.02
N GLU A 89 12.11 8.00 -22.93
CA GLU A 89 12.75 8.32 -24.21
C GLU A 89 13.58 9.59 -24.06
N VAL A 90 14.88 9.47 -24.35
CA VAL A 90 15.82 10.61 -24.33
C VAL A 90 16.41 10.79 -25.71
N SER A 91 16.35 11.98 -26.24
CA SER A 91 16.98 12.36 -27.50
C SER A 91 17.67 13.72 -27.38
N GLN A 92 18.91 13.80 -27.84
CA GLN A 92 19.73 15.02 -27.79
C GLN A 92 19.88 15.60 -26.37
N GLY A 93 19.95 14.74 -25.36
CA GLY A 93 20.05 15.15 -23.96
C GLY A 93 18.74 15.62 -23.31
N LEU A 94 17.62 15.59 -24.06
CA LEU A 94 16.32 16.00 -23.56
C LEU A 94 15.37 14.79 -23.43
N VAL A 95 14.61 14.76 -22.35
CA VAL A 95 13.50 13.82 -22.17
C VAL A 95 12.40 14.18 -23.16
N GLN A 96 12.08 13.27 -24.08
CA GLN A 96 11.07 13.47 -25.11
C GLN A 96 9.71 12.94 -24.68
N ALA A 97 9.71 11.79 -24.03
CA ALA A 97 8.49 11.14 -23.56
C ALA A 97 8.77 10.19 -22.39
N ILE A 98 7.76 9.96 -21.59
CA ILE A 98 7.74 8.97 -20.52
C ILE A 98 6.52 8.07 -20.74
N TYR A 99 6.76 6.77 -20.83
CA TYR A 99 5.73 5.75 -21.02
C TYR A 99 5.64 4.91 -19.75
N ALA A 100 4.44 4.62 -19.27
CA ALA A 100 4.24 3.75 -18.13
C ALA A 100 2.99 2.88 -18.32
N ASN A 101 2.95 1.73 -17.64
CA ASN A 101 1.81 0.80 -17.64
C ASN A 101 0.70 1.20 -16.65
N THR A 102 0.86 2.32 -15.95
CA THR A 102 -0.11 2.90 -15.03
C THR A 102 0.03 4.43 -15.03
N ASP A 103 -0.95 5.12 -14.49
CA ASP A 103 -0.88 6.57 -14.31
C ASP A 103 0.25 6.90 -13.31
N ILE A 104 1.23 7.66 -13.78
CA ILE A 104 2.33 8.18 -12.97
C ILE A 104 2.44 9.69 -13.19
N TYR A 105 2.98 10.38 -12.20
CA TYR A 105 3.29 11.81 -12.26
C TYR A 105 4.81 11.98 -12.09
N PRO A 106 5.58 11.79 -13.18
CA PRO A 106 7.03 11.88 -13.10
C PRO A 106 7.47 13.32 -12.87
N GLU A 107 8.40 13.49 -11.95
CA GLU A 107 9.11 14.74 -11.77
C GLU A 107 10.51 14.61 -12.36
N VAL A 108 10.88 15.51 -13.26
CA VAL A 108 12.18 15.51 -13.93
C VAL A 108 13.07 16.57 -13.28
N TYR A 109 14.15 16.13 -12.68
CA TYR A 109 15.21 16.99 -12.14
C TYR A 109 16.27 17.17 -13.22
N ASP A 110 16.19 18.28 -13.96
CA ASP A 110 17.25 18.68 -14.88
C ASP A 110 18.33 19.40 -14.06
N LEU A 111 19.49 18.77 -13.99
CA LEU A 111 20.66 19.26 -13.25
C LEU A 111 21.77 19.77 -14.18
N ASP A 112 21.52 19.76 -15.50
CA ASP A 112 22.48 20.30 -16.45
C ASP A 112 22.42 21.83 -16.43
N SER A 113 23.56 22.45 -16.22
CA SER A 113 23.74 23.90 -16.43
C SER A 113 24.31 24.16 -17.81
N SER A 114 23.79 25.16 -18.54
CA SER A 114 24.39 25.55 -19.78
C SER A 114 25.67 26.40 -19.52
N ASP A 115 26.63 26.39 -20.46
CA ASP A 115 27.85 27.21 -20.36
C ASP A 115 27.58 28.73 -20.33
N PHE A 116 26.31 29.13 -20.49
CA PHE A 116 25.85 30.54 -20.51
C PHE A 116 24.86 30.83 -19.38
N THR A 117 24.89 30.05 -18.29
CA THR A 117 23.94 30.12 -17.19
C THR A 117 24.13 31.39 -16.37
N GLU A 118 23.05 32.13 -16.10
CA GLU A 118 23.05 33.24 -15.18
C GLU A 118 23.10 32.74 -13.71
N ASP A 119 23.61 33.56 -12.78
CA ASP A 119 23.71 33.18 -11.34
C ASP A 119 22.37 32.72 -10.73
N SER A 120 21.25 33.19 -11.24
CA SER A 120 19.89 32.77 -10.83
C SER A 120 19.56 31.33 -11.21
N GLU A 121 19.99 30.88 -12.39
CA GLU A 121 19.77 29.50 -12.87
C GLU A 121 20.65 28.49 -12.09
N VAL A 122 21.90 28.88 -11.77
CA VAL A 122 22.77 28.07 -10.92
C VAL A 122 22.12 27.83 -9.56
N ALA A 123 21.51 28.84 -8.96
CA ALA A 123 20.82 28.73 -7.70
C ALA A 123 19.59 27.80 -7.78
N GLU A 124 18.87 27.77 -8.90
CA GLU A 124 17.74 26.85 -9.11
C GLU A 124 18.20 25.40 -9.26
N VAL A 125 19.30 25.16 -9.99
CA VAL A 125 19.89 23.80 -10.10
C VAL A 125 20.34 23.28 -8.75
N ASP A 126 20.99 24.11 -7.93
CA ASP A 126 21.40 23.74 -6.57
C ASP A 126 20.21 23.40 -5.68
N ILE A 127 19.10 24.13 -5.78
CA ILE A 127 17.86 23.84 -5.04
C ILE A 127 17.29 22.50 -5.48
N LYS A 128 17.15 22.24 -6.80
CA LYS A 128 16.65 20.98 -7.34
C LYS A 128 17.53 19.80 -6.94
N ALA A 129 18.85 19.96 -6.99
CA ALA A 129 19.80 18.95 -6.56
C ALA A 129 19.62 18.59 -5.07
N ALA A 130 19.44 19.61 -4.22
CA ALA A 130 19.20 19.42 -2.79
C ALA A 130 17.85 18.73 -2.50
N GLU A 131 16.81 19.04 -3.27
CA GLU A 131 15.51 18.36 -3.19
C GLU A 131 15.61 16.90 -3.59
N LEU A 132 16.29 16.60 -4.69
CA LEU A 132 16.53 15.23 -5.14
C LEU A 132 17.31 14.42 -4.10
N GLU A 133 18.34 14.99 -3.46
CA GLU A 133 19.09 14.33 -2.40
C GLU A 133 18.21 14.03 -1.16
N LYS A 134 17.26 14.92 -0.82
CA LYS A 134 16.28 14.65 0.25
C LYS A 134 15.34 13.49 -0.11
N LEU A 135 14.87 13.44 -1.38
CA LEU A 135 14.03 12.34 -1.86
C LEU A 135 14.75 11.00 -1.79
N LYS A 136 16.02 10.92 -2.20
CA LYS A 136 16.85 9.70 -2.13
C LYS A 136 17.01 9.15 -0.71
N GLN A 137 16.87 10.00 0.31
CA GLN A 137 16.96 9.60 1.72
C GLN A 137 15.63 9.11 2.30
N GLN A 138 14.52 9.27 1.59
CA GLN A 138 13.21 8.81 2.08
C GLN A 138 13.08 7.29 1.98
N PRO A 139 12.37 6.63 2.93
CA PRO A 139 12.10 5.21 2.84
C PRO A 139 11.39 4.84 1.54
N GLY A 140 11.88 3.79 0.86
CA GLY A 140 11.28 3.30 -0.39
C GLY A 140 11.85 3.94 -1.67
N TRP A 141 12.57 5.04 -1.59
CA TRP A 141 13.26 5.61 -2.74
C TRP A 141 14.61 4.91 -2.99
N ARG A 142 14.83 4.47 -4.21
CA ARG A 142 16.08 3.82 -4.64
C ARG A 142 16.33 4.06 -6.12
N ALA A 143 17.59 4.12 -6.51
CA ALA A 143 17.95 4.09 -7.92
C ALA A 143 17.50 2.74 -8.53
N VAL A 144 16.89 2.80 -9.69
CA VAL A 144 16.44 1.64 -10.47
C VAL A 144 17.19 1.71 -11.80
N TYR A 145 18.18 0.83 -11.96
CA TYR A 145 18.97 0.70 -13.19
C TYR A 145 18.69 -0.65 -13.83
#